data_a2bf4dd881a348eb61952b854132394d
#
_entry.id   a2bf4dd881a348eb61952b854132394d
#
_cell.length_a   1.000
_cell.length_b   1.000
_cell.length_c   1.000
_cell.angle_alpha   90.00
_cell.angle_beta   90.00
_cell.angle_gamma   90.00
#
_symmetry.space_group_name_H-M   'P 1'
#
loop_
_entity.id
_entity.type
_entity.pdbx_description
1 polymer ?
#
loop_
_entity_poly.entity_id
_entity_poly.type
_entity_poly.pdbx_seq_one_letter_code
_entity_poly.pdbx_strand_id
1 'polypeptide(L)'
;MPIFNELKLAKELMRFPSITPVDAGTMNFLARKLRSLGFKCKILEFKSKNSKPVKNLYARLGKARPNFCYAGHTDVVPPGKLSDWTVNPFKPAVKKNHLIGRGANDMKASVACFVAAVSKFKSKKFKGSISLLITGDEEGIAINGTKRVVEYLKRKKEKIDFCLVGEPTNQNKLGEMMKIGRRGSITGYLTVCGVQGHVAYPHDANNPAPVMTKILNQIENIKLDKGTKNFQPSNLEIVKINTDNTADNVIPGEVTATFNIRFNDRHSSNSLKKKLNNIFRKACRKSKCSFKISYMVSGESFITVPNKTTRMIQNTIKKITKIKPKLSTSGGTSDARFIRKISPC
;
A
#
# COMPACT_ATOMS: atom_id res chain seq x y z
N MET A 1 14.66 -29.06 -13.36
CA MET A 1 13.69 -28.19 -12.70
C MET A 1 12.49 -28.04 -13.62
N PRO A 2 11.25 -28.02 -13.09
CA PRO A 2 10.06 -27.83 -13.92
C PRO A 2 10.06 -26.43 -14.55
N ILE A 3 9.52 -26.32 -15.77
CA ILE A 3 9.28 -25.05 -16.45
C ILE A 3 7.79 -24.72 -16.28
N PHE A 4 7.49 -23.55 -15.74
CA PHE A 4 6.12 -23.10 -15.53
C PHE A 4 5.64 -22.20 -16.67
N ASN A 5 4.40 -22.41 -17.09
CA ASN A 5 3.70 -21.48 -17.96
C ASN A 5 3.04 -20.40 -17.09
N GLU A 6 3.31 -19.13 -17.38
CA GLU A 6 2.86 -17.98 -16.61
C GLU A 6 1.34 -17.86 -16.55
N LEU A 7 0.65 -18.09 -17.66
CA LEU A 7 -0.82 -18.00 -17.71
C LEU A 7 -1.49 -19.11 -16.89
N LYS A 8 -0.96 -20.35 -17.00
CA LYS A 8 -1.45 -21.50 -16.21
C LYS A 8 -1.25 -21.23 -14.72
N LEU A 9 -0.06 -20.77 -14.32
CA LEU A 9 0.26 -20.48 -12.93
C LEU A 9 -0.56 -19.32 -12.38
N ALA A 10 -0.80 -18.28 -13.18
CA ALA A 10 -1.67 -17.16 -12.81
C ALA A 10 -3.10 -17.64 -12.54
N LYS A 11 -3.67 -18.46 -13.45
CA LYS A 11 -5.00 -19.05 -13.24
C LYS A 11 -5.06 -19.93 -11.99
N GLU A 12 -4.01 -20.73 -11.72
CA GLU A 12 -3.93 -21.56 -10.51
C GLU A 12 -3.95 -20.67 -9.25
N LEU A 13 -3.16 -19.58 -9.19
CA LEU A 13 -3.12 -18.66 -8.07
C LEU A 13 -4.45 -17.89 -7.88
N MET A 14 -5.09 -17.49 -8.96
CA MET A 14 -6.35 -16.73 -8.91
C MET A 14 -7.54 -17.57 -8.43
N ARG A 15 -7.46 -18.89 -8.49
CA ARG A 15 -8.50 -19.80 -7.96
C ARG A 15 -8.61 -19.77 -6.44
N PHE A 16 -7.59 -19.32 -5.74
CA PHE A 16 -7.65 -19.16 -4.28
C PHE A 16 -8.39 -17.86 -3.93
N PRO A 17 -9.52 -17.93 -3.21
CA PRO A 17 -10.27 -16.74 -2.78
C PRO A 17 -9.60 -16.11 -1.55
N SER A 18 -8.36 -15.69 -1.71
CA SER A 18 -7.53 -15.10 -0.65
C SER A 18 -7.92 -13.64 -0.39
N ILE A 19 -9.19 -13.40 -0.05
CA ILE A 19 -9.68 -12.08 0.33
C ILE A 19 -9.03 -11.69 1.65
N THR A 20 -8.34 -10.53 1.64
CA THR A 20 -7.56 -10.07 2.80
C THR A 20 -8.36 -10.13 4.12
N PRO A 21 -7.80 -10.63 5.20
CA PRO A 21 -6.46 -11.20 5.41
C PRO A 21 -6.38 -12.74 5.29
N VAL A 22 -7.33 -13.37 4.57
CA VAL A 22 -7.44 -14.84 4.45
C VAL A 22 -6.47 -15.37 3.40
N ASP A 23 -5.61 -16.32 3.76
CA ASP A 23 -4.65 -16.93 2.84
C ASP A 23 -5.28 -17.89 1.83
N ALA A 24 -6.36 -18.56 2.21
CA ALA A 24 -7.05 -19.59 1.42
C ALA A 24 -6.14 -20.71 0.85
N GLY A 25 -4.93 -20.91 1.41
CA GLY A 25 -3.97 -21.93 0.96
C GLY A 25 -2.94 -21.45 -0.07
N THR A 26 -2.97 -20.18 -0.46
CA THR A 26 -2.13 -19.58 -1.49
C THR A 26 -0.64 -19.69 -1.15
N MET A 27 -0.24 -19.41 0.10
CA MET A 27 1.16 -19.48 0.51
C MET A 27 1.73 -20.89 0.46
N ASN A 28 0.95 -21.90 0.85
CA ASN A 28 1.35 -23.29 0.75
C ASN A 28 1.51 -23.75 -0.70
N PHE A 29 0.57 -23.35 -1.55
CA PHE A 29 0.63 -23.64 -2.99
C PHE A 29 1.90 -23.03 -3.60
N LEU A 30 2.15 -21.75 -3.39
CA LEU A 30 3.31 -21.05 -3.92
C LEU A 30 4.63 -21.63 -3.39
N ALA A 31 4.70 -21.95 -2.10
CA ALA A 31 5.87 -22.57 -1.50
C ALA A 31 6.19 -23.94 -2.12
N ARG A 32 5.20 -24.76 -2.46
CA ARG A 32 5.42 -26.04 -3.18
C ARG A 32 6.03 -25.81 -4.56
N LYS A 33 5.47 -24.86 -5.34
CA LYS A 33 6.02 -24.49 -6.67
C LYS A 33 7.46 -23.98 -6.55
N LEU A 34 7.76 -23.16 -5.58
CA LEU A 34 9.11 -22.61 -5.38
C LEU A 34 10.11 -23.69 -4.89
N ARG A 35 9.69 -24.60 -4.00
CA ARG A 35 10.54 -25.74 -3.58
C ARG A 35 10.92 -26.62 -4.76
N SER A 36 10.02 -26.87 -5.71
CA SER A 36 10.35 -27.65 -6.91
C SER A 36 11.38 -26.96 -7.83
N LEU A 37 11.59 -25.65 -7.64
CA LEU A 37 12.65 -24.87 -8.28
C LEU A 37 13.92 -24.75 -7.42
N GLY A 38 13.99 -25.45 -6.28
CA GLY A 38 15.16 -25.45 -5.39
C GLY A 38 15.19 -24.33 -4.35
N PHE A 39 14.12 -23.55 -4.21
CA PHE A 39 14.05 -22.51 -3.17
C PHE A 39 13.91 -23.11 -1.76
N LYS A 40 14.61 -22.52 -0.81
CA LYS A 40 14.32 -22.68 0.62
C LYS A 40 13.18 -21.76 0.98
N CYS A 41 12.03 -22.31 1.35
CA CYS A 41 10.79 -21.59 1.64
C CYS A 41 10.47 -21.59 3.12
N LYS A 42 10.13 -20.43 3.67
CA LYS A 42 9.64 -20.26 5.04
C LYS A 42 8.32 -19.52 5.01
N ILE A 43 7.26 -20.17 5.50
CA ILE A 43 5.97 -19.53 5.76
C ILE A 43 6.06 -18.90 7.15
N LEU A 44 5.70 -17.63 7.25
CA LEU A 44 5.73 -16.82 8.45
C LEU A 44 4.30 -16.36 8.74
N GLU A 45 3.80 -16.71 9.90
CA GLU A 45 2.48 -16.27 10.34
C GLU A 45 2.62 -15.26 11.48
N PHE A 46 1.92 -14.13 11.34
CA PHE A 46 1.92 -13.08 12.35
C PHE A 46 0.48 -12.69 12.71
N LYS A 47 0.28 -12.38 13.99
CA LYS A 47 -0.98 -11.90 14.55
C LYS A 47 -0.70 -10.75 15.50
N SER A 48 -1.46 -9.68 15.39
CA SER A 48 -1.48 -8.56 16.33
C SER A 48 -2.76 -8.62 17.19
N LYS A 49 -2.78 -7.89 18.30
CA LYS A 49 -3.98 -7.76 19.14
C LYS A 49 -5.14 -7.26 18.26
N ASN A 50 -6.30 -7.88 18.41
CA ASN A 50 -7.52 -7.55 17.66
C ASN A 50 -7.41 -7.67 16.13
N SER A 51 -6.50 -8.53 15.62
CA SER A 51 -6.42 -8.83 14.19
C SER A 51 -6.47 -10.34 13.93
N LYS A 52 -6.85 -10.71 12.70
CA LYS A 52 -6.70 -12.10 12.23
C LYS A 52 -5.22 -12.42 11.94
N PRO A 53 -4.80 -13.69 12.06
CA PRO A 53 -3.47 -14.10 11.64
C PRO A 53 -3.29 -13.95 10.14
N VAL A 54 -2.09 -13.57 9.73
CA VAL A 54 -1.72 -13.39 8.31
C VAL A 54 -0.52 -14.27 7.99
N LYS A 55 -0.66 -15.07 6.94
CA LYS A 55 0.46 -15.85 6.40
C LYS A 55 1.23 -15.04 5.36
N ASN A 56 2.54 -15.18 5.44
CA ASN A 56 3.49 -14.58 4.50
C ASN A 56 4.50 -15.65 4.09
N LEU A 57 5.17 -15.45 2.96
CA LEU A 57 6.18 -16.36 2.45
C LEU A 57 7.48 -15.62 2.18
N TYR A 58 8.58 -16.08 2.75
CA TYR A 58 9.91 -15.74 2.31
C TYR A 58 10.59 -16.98 1.70
N ALA A 59 11.07 -16.86 0.48
CA ALA A 59 11.74 -17.93 -0.24
C ALA A 59 13.06 -17.44 -0.83
N ARG A 60 14.12 -18.26 -0.79
CA ARG A 60 15.42 -17.90 -1.34
C ARG A 60 16.06 -19.07 -2.07
N LEU A 61 16.56 -18.79 -3.28
CA LEU A 61 17.37 -19.67 -4.12
C LEU A 61 18.81 -19.12 -4.14
N GLY A 62 19.78 -19.99 -3.82
CA GLY A 62 21.18 -19.57 -3.64
C GLY A 62 21.46 -18.97 -2.26
N LYS A 63 22.75 -18.78 -1.94
CA LYS A 63 23.23 -18.23 -0.65
C LYS A 63 24.09 -17.00 -0.82
N ALA A 64 24.70 -16.82 -1.99
CA ALA A 64 25.66 -15.74 -2.25
C ALA A 64 24.95 -14.40 -2.49
N ARG A 65 25.75 -13.33 -2.45
CA ARG A 65 25.35 -11.98 -2.88
C ARG A 65 25.84 -11.72 -4.30
N PRO A 66 25.16 -10.84 -5.07
CA PRO A 66 24.00 -10.06 -4.67
C PRO A 66 22.72 -10.89 -4.55
N ASN A 67 21.80 -10.50 -3.64
CA ASN A 67 20.47 -11.07 -3.48
C ASN A 67 19.43 -10.13 -4.15
N PHE A 68 18.87 -10.57 -5.28
CA PHE A 68 17.75 -9.88 -5.93
C PHE A 68 16.43 -10.44 -5.40
N CYS A 69 15.63 -9.58 -4.80
CA CYS A 69 14.34 -9.94 -4.23
C CYS A 69 13.20 -9.47 -5.12
N TYR A 70 12.22 -10.32 -5.34
CA TYR A 70 10.90 -9.93 -5.84
C TYR A 70 9.93 -9.86 -4.66
N ALA A 71 9.17 -8.78 -4.57
CA ALA A 71 8.13 -8.62 -3.56
C ALA A 71 6.76 -8.41 -4.19
N GLY A 72 5.74 -8.94 -3.54
CA GLY A 72 4.36 -8.83 -3.95
C GLY A 72 3.40 -9.41 -2.92
N HIS A 73 2.13 -9.47 -3.28
CA HIS A 73 1.09 -10.02 -2.42
C HIS A 73 0.21 -11.02 -3.16
N THR A 74 -0.50 -11.85 -2.40
CA THR A 74 -1.47 -12.81 -2.91
C THR A 74 -2.85 -12.63 -2.32
N ASP A 75 -3.00 -11.79 -1.31
CA ASP A 75 -4.31 -11.32 -0.88
C ASP A 75 -4.92 -10.39 -1.93
N VAL A 76 -6.23 -10.27 -1.88
CA VAL A 76 -7.01 -9.48 -2.83
C VAL A 76 -8.16 -8.79 -2.10
N VAL A 77 -8.61 -7.65 -2.62
CA VAL A 77 -9.84 -7.00 -2.14
C VAL A 77 -11.07 -7.86 -2.46
N PRO A 78 -12.19 -7.68 -1.72
CA PRO A 78 -13.46 -8.33 -2.04
C PRO A 78 -13.86 -8.10 -3.51
N PRO A 79 -14.52 -9.07 -4.16
CA PRO A 79 -14.89 -8.95 -5.58
C PRO A 79 -15.99 -7.91 -5.85
N GLY A 80 -16.71 -7.44 -4.84
CA GLY A 80 -17.92 -6.64 -5.02
C GLY A 80 -19.12 -7.51 -5.41
N LYS A 81 -20.06 -6.93 -6.14
CA LYS A 81 -21.24 -7.66 -6.62
C LYS A 81 -20.83 -8.66 -7.70
N LEU A 82 -21.21 -9.93 -7.52
CA LEU A 82 -20.87 -10.99 -8.48
C LEU A 82 -21.56 -10.81 -9.83
N SER A 83 -22.73 -10.16 -9.87
CA SER A 83 -23.43 -9.78 -11.09
C SER A 83 -22.63 -8.87 -12.03
N ASP A 84 -21.70 -8.08 -11.49
CA ASP A 84 -20.89 -7.14 -12.26
C ASP A 84 -19.72 -7.83 -13.00
N TRP A 85 -19.53 -9.13 -12.77
CA TRP A 85 -18.45 -9.90 -13.36
C TRP A 85 -18.94 -10.70 -14.57
N THR A 86 -18.16 -10.64 -15.66
CA THR A 86 -18.40 -11.47 -16.87
C THR A 86 -17.94 -12.93 -16.71
N VAL A 87 -17.22 -13.24 -15.64
CA VAL A 87 -16.79 -14.58 -15.19
C VAL A 87 -16.79 -14.61 -13.67
N ASN A 88 -16.87 -15.78 -13.04
CA ASN A 88 -16.66 -15.86 -11.61
C ASN A 88 -15.26 -15.35 -11.26
N PRO A 89 -15.10 -14.37 -10.34
CA PRO A 89 -13.81 -13.76 -10.01
C PRO A 89 -12.73 -14.73 -9.57
N PHE A 90 -13.10 -15.89 -9.00
CA PHE A 90 -12.18 -16.95 -8.57
C PHE A 90 -12.19 -18.21 -9.48
N LYS A 91 -12.86 -18.12 -10.64
CA LYS A 91 -12.75 -19.09 -11.76
C LYS A 91 -12.23 -18.38 -13.00
N PRO A 92 -10.94 -17.96 -13.02
CA PRO A 92 -10.39 -17.09 -14.05
C PRO A 92 -10.49 -17.69 -15.45
N ALA A 93 -10.87 -16.86 -16.40
CA ALA A 93 -10.98 -17.24 -17.82
C ALA A 93 -10.18 -16.28 -18.71
N VAL A 94 -9.83 -16.74 -19.91
CA VAL A 94 -9.30 -15.89 -20.96
C VAL A 94 -10.41 -15.60 -21.96
N LYS A 95 -10.75 -14.33 -22.15
CA LYS A 95 -11.70 -13.87 -23.16
C LYS A 95 -11.06 -12.72 -23.96
N LYS A 96 -11.15 -12.77 -25.28
CA LYS A 96 -10.59 -11.74 -26.17
C LYS A 96 -9.14 -11.37 -25.81
N ASN A 97 -8.29 -12.37 -25.58
CA ASN A 97 -6.88 -12.24 -25.16
C ASN A 97 -6.64 -11.55 -23.79
N HIS A 98 -7.66 -11.39 -22.96
CA HIS A 98 -7.55 -10.86 -21.62
C HIS A 98 -7.79 -11.94 -20.58
N LEU A 99 -6.91 -12.01 -19.58
CA LEU A 99 -7.11 -12.83 -18.38
C LEU A 99 -8.05 -12.07 -17.43
N ILE A 100 -9.25 -12.62 -17.21
CA ILE A 100 -10.28 -12.01 -16.37
C ILE A 100 -10.43 -12.79 -15.07
N GLY A 101 -10.45 -12.08 -13.94
CA GLY A 101 -10.64 -12.62 -12.59
C GLY A 101 -9.99 -11.74 -11.54
N ARG A 102 -10.37 -11.90 -10.26
CA ARG A 102 -9.80 -11.14 -9.15
C ARG A 102 -8.32 -11.50 -8.95
N GLY A 103 -7.45 -10.45 -8.86
CA GLY A 103 -6.00 -10.62 -8.75
C GLY A 103 -5.29 -10.80 -10.10
N ALA A 104 -5.99 -10.66 -11.26
CA ALA A 104 -5.35 -10.72 -12.57
C ALA A 104 -4.37 -9.56 -12.76
N ASN A 105 -4.77 -8.34 -12.43
CA ASN A 105 -3.91 -7.16 -12.53
C ASN A 105 -3.16 -6.91 -11.22
N ASP A 106 -3.82 -7.05 -10.09
CA ASP A 106 -3.32 -6.78 -8.75
C ASP A 106 -3.48 -8.01 -7.87
N MET A 107 -2.35 -8.74 -7.57
CA MET A 107 -1.17 -8.80 -8.43
C MET A 107 -0.71 -10.26 -8.62
N LYS A 108 -1.63 -11.26 -8.49
CA LYS A 108 -1.31 -12.70 -8.59
C LYS A 108 -0.68 -13.08 -9.93
N ALA A 109 -1.10 -12.45 -11.05
CA ALA A 109 -0.50 -12.72 -12.34
C ALA A 109 0.95 -12.21 -12.40
N SER A 110 1.27 -11.08 -11.80
CA SER A 110 2.64 -10.58 -11.71
C SER A 110 3.54 -11.54 -10.90
N VAL A 111 3.03 -12.08 -9.79
CA VAL A 111 3.73 -13.13 -9.02
C VAL A 111 3.96 -14.38 -9.89
N ALA A 112 2.95 -14.83 -10.62
CA ALA A 112 3.05 -15.97 -11.52
C ALA A 112 4.09 -15.75 -12.63
N CYS A 113 4.12 -14.57 -13.25
CA CYS A 113 5.09 -14.19 -14.26
C CYS A 113 6.52 -14.25 -13.72
N PHE A 114 6.76 -13.72 -12.50
CA PHE A 114 8.09 -13.78 -11.91
C PHE A 114 8.53 -15.24 -11.63
N VAL A 115 7.67 -16.06 -11.04
CA VAL A 115 7.96 -17.47 -10.76
C VAL A 115 8.22 -18.26 -12.06
N ALA A 116 7.42 -18.00 -13.10
CA ALA A 116 7.63 -18.61 -14.42
C ALA A 116 8.95 -18.15 -15.05
N ALA A 117 9.31 -16.87 -14.94
CA ALA A 117 10.59 -16.36 -15.42
C ALA A 117 11.77 -17.05 -14.72
N VAL A 118 11.71 -17.22 -13.40
CA VAL A 118 12.74 -17.95 -12.64
C VAL A 118 12.81 -19.42 -13.08
N SER A 119 11.69 -20.07 -13.34
CA SER A 119 11.67 -21.46 -13.82
C SER A 119 12.34 -21.64 -15.20
N LYS A 120 12.29 -20.59 -16.03
CA LYS A 120 12.94 -20.54 -17.35
C LYS A 120 14.41 -20.12 -17.28
N PHE A 121 14.86 -19.60 -16.13
CA PHE A 121 16.23 -19.17 -15.93
C PHE A 121 17.19 -20.35 -15.82
N LYS A 122 17.85 -20.68 -16.94
CA LYS A 122 18.67 -21.88 -17.10
C LYS A 122 20.12 -21.75 -16.65
N SER A 123 20.54 -20.61 -16.12
CA SER A 123 21.94 -20.44 -15.72
C SER A 123 22.28 -21.32 -14.51
N LYS A 124 22.98 -22.41 -14.78
CA LYS A 124 23.46 -23.36 -13.75
C LYS A 124 24.51 -22.73 -12.81
N LYS A 125 25.08 -21.58 -13.14
CA LYS A 125 26.18 -20.93 -12.39
C LYS A 125 25.98 -19.43 -12.23
N PHE A 126 24.78 -18.97 -11.85
CA PHE A 126 24.67 -17.54 -11.50
C PHE A 126 25.35 -17.29 -10.14
N LYS A 127 26.14 -16.24 -10.08
CA LYS A 127 26.72 -15.76 -8.82
C LYS A 127 25.71 -14.84 -8.14
N GLY A 128 25.22 -15.25 -6.98
CA GLY A 128 24.21 -14.50 -6.23
C GLY A 128 23.08 -15.34 -5.70
N SER A 129 21.96 -14.71 -5.39
CA SER A 129 20.72 -15.37 -4.99
C SER A 129 19.49 -14.61 -5.49
N ILE A 130 18.39 -15.34 -5.60
CA ILE A 130 17.07 -14.81 -5.93
C ILE A 130 16.18 -15.10 -4.73
N SER A 131 15.43 -14.10 -4.27
CA SER A 131 14.46 -14.28 -3.18
C SER A 131 13.08 -13.74 -3.55
N LEU A 132 12.06 -14.26 -2.88
CA LEU A 132 10.69 -13.76 -2.96
C LEU A 132 10.20 -13.45 -1.55
N LEU A 133 9.56 -12.30 -1.41
CA LEU A 133 8.82 -11.86 -0.23
C LEU A 133 7.38 -11.66 -0.66
N ILE A 134 6.49 -12.58 -0.24
CA ILE A 134 5.07 -12.53 -0.60
C ILE A 134 4.25 -12.37 0.67
N THR A 135 3.38 -11.38 0.69
CA THR A 135 2.49 -11.09 1.82
C THR A 135 1.04 -11.47 1.53
N GLY A 136 0.28 -11.65 2.59
CA GLY A 136 -1.19 -11.82 2.58
C GLY A 136 -1.94 -10.68 3.27
N ASP A 137 -1.34 -9.48 3.39
CA ASP A 137 -1.94 -8.30 4.08
C ASP A 137 -1.44 -6.98 3.44
N GLU A 138 -1.38 -6.91 2.11
CA GLU A 138 -1.11 -5.65 1.40
C GLU A 138 -2.39 -4.84 1.22
N GLU A 139 -3.46 -5.51 0.81
CA GLU A 139 -4.78 -4.96 0.52
C GLU A 139 -5.63 -4.71 1.78
N GLY A 140 -5.11 -5.07 2.95
CA GLY A 140 -5.76 -4.90 4.24
C GLY A 140 -5.15 -3.77 5.06
N ILE A 141 -5.07 -4.01 6.38
CA ILE A 141 -4.52 -3.03 7.34
C ILE A 141 -2.99 -2.98 7.35
N ALA A 142 -2.33 -3.90 6.65
CA ALA A 142 -0.88 -3.98 6.42
C ALA A 142 -0.02 -3.98 7.71
N ILE A 143 -0.53 -4.58 8.80
CA ILE A 143 0.19 -4.64 10.10
C ILE A 143 0.88 -5.98 10.34
N ASN A 144 0.34 -7.08 9.78
CA ASN A 144 0.86 -8.44 9.95
C ASN A 144 1.52 -8.99 8.67
N GLY A 145 1.60 -8.19 7.62
CA GLY A 145 2.18 -8.51 6.33
C GLY A 145 3.66 -8.18 6.23
N THR A 146 4.05 -7.54 5.15
CA THR A 146 5.43 -7.18 4.78
C THR A 146 6.18 -6.46 5.89
N LYS A 147 5.52 -5.62 6.67
CA LYS A 147 6.13 -4.95 7.85
C LYS A 147 6.77 -5.96 8.80
N ARG A 148 6.04 -7.01 9.19
CA ARG A 148 6.50 -8.05 10.11
C ARG A 148 7.56 -8.96 9.49
N VAL A 149 7.43 -9.24 8.19
CA VAL A 149 8.46 -9.99 7.45
C VAL A 149 9.77 -9.22 7.41
N VAL A 150 9.75 -7.92 7.13
CA VAL A 150 10.95 -7.05 7.15
C VAL A 150 11.59 -7.03 8.53
N GLU A 151 10.81 -6.91 9.61
CA GLU A 151 11.31 -7.00 10.99
C GLU A 151 11.97 -8.36 11.27
N TYR A 152 11.36 -9.45 10.81
CA TYR A 152 11.91 -10.79 10.90
C TYR A 152 13.24 -10.93 10.16
N LEU A 153 13.30 -10.49 8.89
CA LEU A 153 14.50 -10.54 8.05
C LEU A 153 15.64 -9.71 8.65
N LYS A 154 15.33 -8.53 9.19
CA LYS A 154 16.31 -7.69 9.89
C LYS A 154 16.91 -8.40 11.10
N ARG A 155 16.09 -9.05 11.95
CA ARG A 155 16.56 -9.84 13.10
C ARG A 155 17.43 -11.03 12.66
N LYS A 156 17.12 -11.64 11.51
CA LYS A 156 17.91 -12.73 10.91
C LYS A 156 19.15 -12.25 10.16
N LYS A 157 19.41 -10.93 10.15
CA LYS A 157 20.52 -10.31 9.41
C LYS A 157 20.51 -10.68 7.92
N GLU A 158 19.31 -10.95 7.36
CA GLU A 158 19.13 -11.26 5.95
C GLU A 158 19.45 -10.03 5.10
N LYS A 159 20.29 -10.21 4.09
CA LYS A 159 20.71 -9.12 3.19
C LYS A 159 20.00 -9.24 1.85
N ILE A 160 19.31 -8.17 1.47
CA ILE A 160 18.70 -7.98 0.17
C ILE A 160 19.41 -6.79 -0.49
N ASP A 161 20.00 -7.00 -1.66
CA ASP A 161 20.78 -5.97 -2.34
C ASP A 161 19.90 -5.05 -3.21
N PHE A 162 18.82 -5.59 -3.73
CA PHE A 162 17.79 -4.84 -4.45
C PHE A 162 16.46 -5.60 -4.42
N CYS A 163 15.35 -4.86 -4.29
CA CYS A 163 14.02 -5.43 -4.35
C CYS A 163 13.20 -4.83 -5.50
N LEU A 164 12.59 -5.70 -6.30
CA LEU A 164 11.59 -5.34 -7.31
C LEU A 164 10.20 -5.65 -6.75
N VAL A 165 9.38 -4.63 -6.59
CA VAL A 165 7.97 -4.78 -6.18
C VAL A 165 7.11 -4.89 -7.44
N GLY A 166 6.36 -5.98 -7.57
CA GLY A 166 5.67 -6.34 -8.82
C GLY A 166 4.29 -5.71 -9.00
N GLU A 167 4.01 -4.59 -8.36
CA GLU A 167 2.74 -3.87 -8.42
C GLU A 167 2.39 -3.33 -9.82
N PRO A 168 1.10 -3.26 -10.17
CA PRO A 168 0.67 -2.63 -11.42
C PRO A 168 0.93 -1.11 -11.38
N THR A 169 1.71 -0.61 -12.32
CA THR A 169 2.14 0.80 -12.35
C THR A 169 1.84 1.52 -13.64
N ASN A 170 1.49 0.78 -14.69
CA ASN A 170 1.23 1.33 -16.01
C ASN A 170 -0.27 1.62 -16.18
N GLN A 171 -0.60 2.81 -16.66
CA GLN A 171 -1.99 3.25 -16.85
C GLN A 171 -2.52 2.92 -18.24
N ASN A 172 -1.73 3.20 -19.29
CA ASN A 172 -2.16 3.09 -20.67
C ASN A 172 -1.39 2.01 -21.44
N LYS A 173 -0.06 1.97 -21.33
CA LYS A 173 0.80 1.05 -22.07
C LYS A 173 1.78 0.33 -21.17
N LEU A 174 1.91 -0.98 -21.36
CA LEU A 174 2.87 -1.79 -20.62
C LEU A 174 4.31 -1.25 -20.85
N GLY A 175 5.01 -0.98 -19.75
CA GLY A 175 6.38 -0.46 -19.76
C GLY A 175 6.50 1.06 -19.85
N GLU A 176 5.40 1.81 -19.76
CA GLU A 176 5.45 3.28 -19.81
C GLU A 176 5.97 3.91 -18.50
N MET A 177 5.87 3.22 -17.38
CA MET A 177 6.18 3.78 -16.07
C MET A 177 6.85 2.77 -15.13
N MET A 178 7.86 3.23 -14.40
CA MET A 178 8.48 2.50 -13.29
C MET A 178 8.50 3.40 -12.06
N LYS A 179 8.00 2.90 -10.94
CA LYS A 179 8.00 3.64 -9.68
C LYS A 179 9.35 3.50 -8.98
N ILE A 180 9.91 4.63 -8.57
CA ILE A 180 11.17 4.70 -7.81
C ILE A 180 10.97 5.30 -6.42
N GLY A 181 9.74 5.58 -6.03
CA GLY A 181 9.37 6.12 -4.73
C GLY A 181 7.88 6.34 -4.63
N ARG A 182 7.42 6.71 -3.46
CA ARG A 182 6.02 7.00 -3.16
C ARG A 182 5.91 8.16 -2.19
N ARG A 183 4.84 8.95 -2.32
CA ARG A 183 4.48 9.94 -1.31
C ARG A 183 4.09 9.23 -0.01
N GLY A 184 4.31 9.90 1.11
CA GLY A 184 3.75 9.49 2.40
C GLY A 184 2.24 9.66 2.44
N SER A 185 1.60 9.01 3.40
CA SER A 185 0.17 9.10 3.62
C SER A 185 -0.14 9.13 5.11
N ILE A 186 -0.93 10.13 5.52
CA ILE A 186 -1.45 10.26 6.88
C ILE A 186 -2.93 10.61 6.82
N THR A 187 -3.73 9.87 7.59
CA THR A 187 -5.15 10.16 7.80
C THR A 187 -5.34 10.74 9.19
N GLY A 188 -6.07 11.84 9.30
CA GLY A 188 -6.47 12.44 10.57
C GLY A 188 -7.96 12.23 10.82
N TYR A 189 -8.29 11.85 12.06
CA TYR A 189 -9.65 11.71 12.56
C TYR A 189 -9.85 12.76 13.64
N LEU A 190 -10.45 13.88 13.26
CA LEU A 190 -10.66 15.05 14.12
C LEU A 190 -12.07 15.04 14.68
N THR A 191 -12.20 15.30 15.99
CA THR A 191 -13.45 15.60 16.67
C THR A 191 -13.30 16.98 17.33
N VAL A 192 -14.22 17.89 17.07
CA VAL A 192 -14.37 19.12 17.82
C VAL A 192 -15.52 18.95 18.79
N CYS A 193 -15.27 19.17 20.07
CA CYS A 193 -16.23 18.99 21.15
C CYS A 193 -16.64 20.35 21.71
N GLY A 194 -17.94 20.52 21.88
CA GLY A 194 -18.58 21.68 22.49
C GLY A 194 -19.54 21.28 23.62
N VAL A 195 -20.64 22.00 23.75
CA VAL A 195 -21.74 21.69 24.68
C VAL A 195 -23.06 21.69 23.91
N GLN A 196 -23.77 20.59 23.96
CA GLN A 196 -25.08 20.45 23.34
C GLN A 196 -26.11 21.35 24.01
N GLY A 197 -27.06 21.87 23.23
CA GLY A 197 -28.16 22.66 23.76
C GLY A 197 -29.27 22.92 22.75
N HIS A 198 -30.32 23.60 23.18
CA HIS A 198 -31.42 23.94 22.30
C HIS A 198 -31.06 25.19 21.47
N VAL A 199 -31.36 25.22 20.18
CA VAL A 199 -31.02 26.37 19.29
C VAL A 199 -31.64 27.71 19.72
N ALA A 200 -32.77 27.68 20.43
CA ALA A 200 -33.41 28.87 20.98
C ALA A 200 -32.67 29.46 22.21
N TYR A 201 -31.78 28.66 22.83
CA TYR A 201 -31.00 29.07 24.02
C TYR A 201 -29.49 28.89 23.77
N PRO A 202 -28.91 29.59 22.79
CA PRO A 202 -27.52 29.36 22.40
C PRO A 202 -26.49 29.74 23.47
N HIS A 203 -26.90 30.54 24.47
CA HIS A 203 -26.07 30.95 25.62
C HIS A 203 -25.80 29.78 26.61
N ASP A 204 -26.67 28.74 26.61
CA ASP A 204 -26.52 27.53 27.43
C ASP A 204 -25.72 26.43 26.69
N ALA A 205 -25.34 26.67 25.44
CA ALA A 205 -24.62 25.75 24.59
C ALA A 205 -23.24 26.30 24.19
N ASN A 206 -22.43 25.41 23.59
CA ASN A 206 -21.21 25.81 22.92
C ASN A 206 -21.08 25.06 21.61
N ASN A 207 -21.47 25.67 20.52
CA ASN A 207 -21.61 25.02 19.22
C ASN A 207 -20.22 24.71 18.59
N PRO A 208 -19.86 23.41 18.40
CA PRO A 208 -18.61 23.03 17.77
C PRO A 208 -18.62 23.16 16.24
N ALA A 209 -19.80 23.28 15.60
CA ALA A 209 -19.91 23.30 14.14
C ALA A 209 -19.22 24.53 13.49
N PRO A 210 -19.39 25.77 13.97
CA PRO A 210 -18.66 26.92 13.44
C PRO A 210 -17.14 26.78 13.61
N VAL A 211 -16.68 26.14 14.69
CA VAL A 211 -15.25 25.90 14.94
C VAL A 211 -14.71 24.86 13.94
N MET A 212 -15.43 23.76 13.73
CA MET A 212 -15.08 22.77 12.72
C MET A 212 -15.03 23.38 11.32
N THR A 213 -16.04 24.15 10.92
CA THR A 213 -16.06 24.83 9.61
C THR A 213 -14.83 25.73 9.43
N LYS A 214 -14.44 26.49 10.46
CA LYS A 214 -13.25 27.33 10.45
C LYS A 214 -11.96 26.49 10.30
N ILE A 215 -11.86 25.37 11.01
CA ILE A 215 -10.74 24.45 10.88
C ILE A 215 -10.67 23.88 9.46
N LEU A 216 -11.80 23.38 8.93
CA LEU A 216 -11.86 22.77 7.61
C LEU A 216 -11.46 23.76 6.51
N ASN A 217 -11.96 24.99 6.56
CA ASN A 217 -11.56 26.06 5.64
C ASN A 217 -10.05 26.35 5.70
N GLN A 218 -9.45 26.35 6.90
CA GLN A 218 -8.02 26.57 7.05
C GLN A 218 -7.17 25.43 6.49
N ILE A 219 -7.58 24.18 6.70
CA ILE A 219 -6.79 23.02 6.22
C ILE A 219 -7.02 22.74 4.73
N GLU A 220 -8.18 23.03 4.17
CA GLU A 220 -8.46 22.95 2.73
C GLU A 220 -7.57 23.92 1.94
N ASN A 221 -7.43 25.14 2.42
CA ASN A 221 -6.62 26.17 1.78
C ASN A 221 -5.12 26.10 2.13
N ILE A 222 -4.67 25.07 2.85
CA ILE A 222 -3.29 24.95 3.28
C ILE A 222 -2.34 24.61 2.12
N LYS A 223 -1.49 25.55 1.76
CA LYS A 223 -0.38 25.28 0.83
C LYS A 223 0.76 24.62 1.60
N LEU A 224 0.93 23.31 1.44
CA LEU A 224 1.97 22.55 2.13
C LEU A 224 3.34 22.81 1.51
N ASP A 225 3.42 22.67 0.17
CA ASP A 225 4.64 22.88 -0.63
C ASP A 225 4.31 23.03 -2.13
N LYS A 226 5.36 23.25 -2.94
CA LYS A 226 5.26 23.34 -4.41
C LYS A 226 5.76 22.07 -5.13
N GLY A 227 5.95 20.96 -4.39
CA GLY A 227 6.59 19.78 -4.92
C GLY A 227 8.12 19.85 -4.90
N THR A 228 8.74 18.80 -5.46
CA THR A 228 10.19 18.69 -5.64
C THR A 228 10.50 18.16 -7.04
N LYS A 229 11.78 18.06 -7.40
CA LYS A 229 12.20 17.45 -8.68
C LYS A 229 11.60 16.06 -8.89
N ASN A 230 11.37 15.31 -7.81
CA ASN A 230 10.96 13.91 -7.86
C ASN A 230 9.52 13.67 -7.43
N PHE A 231 8.89 14.64 -6.78
CA PHE A 231 7.54 14.49 -6.21
C PHE A 231 6.60 15.61 -6.61
N GLN A 232 5.36 15.26 -6.82
CA GLN A 232 4.25 16.21 -6.92
C GLN A 232 4.09 16.98 -5.60
N PRO A 233 3.43 18.13 -5.60
CA PRO A 233 3.05 18.83 -4.37
C PRO A 233 2.29 17.92 -3.41
N SER A 234 2.48 18.18 -2.12
CA SER A 234 1.66 17.54 -1.09
C SER A 234 0.25 18.13 -1.13
N ASN A 235 -0.75 17.27 -0.95
CA ASN A 235 -2.16 17.69 -0.93
C ASN A 235 -2.88 17.13 0.29
N LEU A 236 -3.89 17.87 0.74
CA LEU A 236 -4.82 17.46 1.79
C LEU A 236 -6.22 17.42 1.19
N GLU A 237 -6.96 16.35 1.49
CA GLU A 237 -8.35 16.18 1.09
C GLU A 237 -9.21 15.88 2.32
N ILE A 238 -10.33 16.58 2.46
CA ILE A 238 -11.35 16.27 3.45
C ILE A 238 -12.22 15.16 2.87
N VAL A 239 -12.30 14.02 3.56
CA VAL A 239 -12.99 12.83 3.02
C VAL A 239 -14.30 12.50 3.73
N LYS A 240 -14.53 13.07 4.92
CA LYS A 240 -15.77 12.86 5.66
C LYS A 240 -16.00 14.02 6.63
N ILE A 241 -17.24 14.47 6.75
CA ILE A 241 -17.73 15.37 7.79
C ILE A 241 -19.01 14.74 8.34
N ASN A 242 -19.16 14.69 9.65
CA ASN A 242 -20.34 14.10 10.27
C ASN A 242 -20.63 14.73 11.63
N THR A 243 -21.91 14.75 11.97
CA THR A 243 -22.42 14.97 13.32
C THR A 243 -23.50 13.95 13.60
N ASP A 244 -23.58 13.41 14.81
CA ASP A 244 -24.61 12.43 15.19
C ASP A 244 -25.94 13.09 15.53
N ASN A 245 -26.08 14.40 15.27
CA ASN A 245 -27.29 15.17 15.54
C ASN A 245 -28.40 14.77 14.56
N THR A 246 -29.58 14.42 15.09
CA THR A 246 -30.75 13.98 14.34
C THR A 246 -31.93 14.94 14.45
N ALA A 247 -31.82 15.99 15.29
CA ALA A 247 -32.87 16.96 15.55
C ALA A 247 -32.48 18.37 15.07
N ASP A 248 -33.37 19.02 14.36
CA ASP A 248 -33.12 20.33 13.74
C ASP A 248 -33.01 21.49 14.75
N ASN A 249 -33.57 21.32 15.93
CA ASN A 249 -33.59 22.34 16.99
C ASN A 249 -32.53 22.08 18.08
N VAL A 250 -31.56 21.21 17.85
CA VAL A 250 -30.48 20.88 18.80
C VAL A 250 -29.13 21.29 18.24
N ILE A 251 -28.37 22.05 19.01
CA ILE A 251 -26.96 22.33 18.77
C ILE A 251 -26.17 21.06 19.11
N PRO A 252 -25.33 20.50 18.20
CA PRO A 252 -24.60 19.28 18.45
C PRO A 252 -23.55 19.44 19.56
N GLY A 253 -23.30 18.36 20.33
CA GLY A 253 -22.23 18.33 21.32
C GLY A 253 -20.85 18.10 20.70
N GLU A 254 -20.79 17.47 19.54
CA GLU A 254 -19.55 17.24 18.79
C GLU A 254 -19.76 17.18 17.28
N VAL A 255 -18.71 17.51 16.54
CA VAL A 255 -18.61 17.37 15.08
C VAL A 255 -17.33 16.64 14.74
N THR A 256 -17.40 15.66 13.85
CA THR A 256 -16.25 14.88 13.40
C THR A 256 -15.89 15.17 11.94
N ALA A 257 -14.60 15.10 11.63
CA ALA A 257 -14.11 15.16 10.27
C ALA A 257 -12.95 14.19 10.07
N THR A 258 -12.88 13.61 8.88
CA THR A 258 -11.74 12.79 8.45
C THR A 258 -11.10 13.45 7.25
N PHE A 259 -9.77 13.56 7.25
CA PHE A 259 -8.98 14.05 6.13
C PHE A 259 -7.77 13.16 5.87
N ASN A 260 -7.28 13.17 4.63
CA ASN A 260 -6.08 12.44 4.24
C ASN A 260 -5.06 13.40 3.61
N ILE A 261 -3.80 13.24 3.96
CA ILE A 261 -2.69 13.99 3.36
C ILE A 261 -1.78 13.03 2.62
N ARG A 262 -1.52 13.34 1.35
CA ARG A 262 -0.43 12.74 0.57
C ARG A 262 0.73 13.72 0.55
N PHE A 263 1.87 13.33 1.13
CA PHE A 263 2.99 14.25 1.32
C PHE A 263 4.30 13.74 0.71
N ASN A 264 5.09 14.67 0.22
CA ASN A 264 6.39 14.44 -0.38
C ASN A 264 7.54 14.48 0.67
N ASP A 265 8.77 14.46 0.20
CA ASP A 265 9.99 14.40 1.01
C ASP A 265 10.35 15.72 1.72
N ARG A 266 9.60 16.81 1.50
CA ARG A 266 9.70 18.05 2.29
C ARG A 266 9.05 17.96 3.66
N HIS A 267 8.20 16.95 3.87
CA HIS A 267 7.46 16.74 5.11
C HIS A 267 7.73 15.36 5.70
N SER A 268 7.56 15.27 7.00
CA SER A 268 7.39 14.03 7.74
C SER A 268 5.99 13.99 8.36
N SER A 269 5.49 12.81 8.69
CA SER A 269 4.22 12.68 9.40
C SER A 269 4.22 13.51 10.70
N ASN A 270 5.36 13.57 11.40
CA ASN A 270 5.50 14.33 12.65
C ASN A 270 5.44 15.85 12.41
N SER A 271 6.07 16.37 11.35
CA SER A 271 6.00 17.81 11.02
C SER A 271 4.57 18.22 10.67
N LEU A 272 3.84 17.39 9.92
CA LEU A 272 2.44 17.64 9.57
C LEU A 272 1.53 17.59 10.79
N LYS A 273 1.70 16.61 11.69
CA LYS A 273 0.94 16.55 12.96
C LYS A 273 1.14 17.82 13.79
N LYS A 274 2.38 18.29 13.93
CA LYS A 274 2.68 19.54 14.66
C LYS A 274 1.97 20.73 14.03
N LYS A 275 2.05 20.88 12.70
CA LYS A 275 1.42 21.98 11.95
C LYS A 275 -0.10 21.98 12.13
N LEU A 276 -0.74 20.82 11.96
CA LEU A 276 -2.19 20.65 12.08
C LEU A 276 -2.67 20.88 13.52
N ASN A 277 -2.00 20.31 14.51
CA ASN A 277 -2.36 20.50 15.91
C ASN A 277 -2.29 21.96 16.33
N ASN A 278 -1.38 22.76 15.75
CA ASN A 278 -1.33 24.20 15.99
C ASN A 278 -2.54 24.93 15.41
N ILE A 279 -3.00 24.53 14.21
CA ILE A 279 -4.22 25.07 13.59
C ILE A 279 -5.42 24.78 14.48
N PHE A 280 -5.59 23.53 14.89
CA PHE A 280 -6.73 23.09 15.71
C PHE A 280 -6.75 23.82 17.07
N ARG A 281 -5.59 23.89 17.72
CA ARG A 281 -5.45 24.61 19.00
C ARG A 281 -5.81 26.08 18.88
N LYS A 282 -5.37 26.77 17.81
CA LYS A 282 -5.69 28.18 17.56
C LYS A 282 -7.18 28.40 17.29
N ALA A 283 -7.81 27.50 16.54
CA ALA A 283 -9.24 27.60 16.22
C ALA A 283 -10.12 27.40 17.47
N CYS A 284 -9.77 26.42 18.32
CA CYS A 284 -10.53 26.15 19.55
C CYS A 284 -10.32 27.16 20.66
N ARG A 285 -9.15 27.83 20.73
CA ARG A 285 -8.77 28.72 21.85
C ARG A 285 -9.79 29.86 22.14
N LYS A 286 -10.44 30.38 21.10
CA LYS A 286 -11.38 31.50 21.21
C LYS A 286 -12.84 31.08 21.46
N SER A 287 -13.15 29.80 21.34
CA SER A 287 -14.52 29.31 21.27
C SER A 287 -14.97 28.46 22.47
N LYS A 288 -14.11 28.28 23.48
CA LYS A 288 -14.34 27.36 24.62
C LYS A 288 -14.56 25.88 24.16
N CYS A 289 -14.44 25.57 22.86
CA CYS A 289 -14.46 24.20 22.37
C CYS A 289 -13.11 23.52 22.60
N SER A 290 -13.13 22.22 22.73
CA SER A 290 -11.94 21.36 22.74
C SER A 290 -11.86 20.54 21.46
N PHE A 291 -10.72 19.87 21.21
CA PHE A 291 -10.60 18.93 20.13
C PHE A 291 -9.88 17.66 20.54
N LYS A 292 -10.28 16.55 19.90
CA LYS A 292 -9.58 15.26 19.94
C LYS A 292 -9.11 14.95 18.55
N ILE A 293 -7.90 14.43 18.40
CA ILE A 293 -7.33 14.06 17.11
C ILE A 293 -6.53 12.76 17.23
N SER A 294 -6.82 11.81 16.35
CA SER A 294 -6.00 10.65 16.15
C SER A 294 -5.45 10.61 14.72
N TYR A 295 -4.28 10.01 14.53
CA TYR A 295 -3.63 9.95 13.24
C TYR A 295 -3.23 8.53 12.90
N MET A 296 -3.58 8.09 11.69
CA MET A 296 -3.10 6.85 11.09
C MET A 296 -2.06 7.18 10.01
N VAL A 297 -0.81 6.80 10.23
CA VAL A 297 0.28 6.98 9.26
C VAL A 297 0.45 5.67 8.49
N SER A 298 0.07 5.66 7.21
CA SER A 298 0.26 4.49 6.34
C SER A 298 1.73 4.32 5.94
N GLY A 299 2.48 5.41 5.81
CA GLY A 299 3.91 5.41 5.55
C GLY A 299 4.48 6.80 5.35
N GLU A 300 5.79 6.93 5.55
CA GLU A 300 6.55 8.11 5.16
C GLU A 300 6.81 8.12 3.65
N SER A 301 7.07 9.30 3.10
CA SER A 301 7.55 9.41 1.72
C SER A 301 8.93 8.77 1.57
N PHE A 302 9.20 8.20 0.41
CA PHE A 302 10.51 7.66 0.11
C PHE A 302 10.84 7.73 -1.38
N ILE A 303 12.14 7.70 -1.68
CA ILE A 303 12.66 7.59 -3.04
C ILE A 303 13.88 6.67 -3.06
N THR A 304 13.95 5.85 -4.08
CA THR A 304 15.16 5.13 -4.50
C THR A 304 15.87 5.98 -5.55
N VAL A 305 17.00 6.55 -5.18
CA VAL A 305 17.81 7.32 -6.13
C VAL A 305 18.19 6.41 -7.30
N PRO A 306 17.94 6.82 -8.56
CA PRO A 306 18.27 6.02 -9.73
C PRO A 306 19.75 5.62 -9.76
N ASN A 307 20.01 4.33 -9.81
CA ASN A 307 21.33 3.72 -9.78
C ASN A 307 21.54 2.75 -10.95
N LYS A 308 22.65 2.00 -10.96
CA LYS A 308 22.96 1.01 -12.01
C LYS A 308 21.82 -0.02 -12.18
N THR A 309 21.27 -0.54 -11.08
CA THR A 309 20.18 -1.55 -11.11
C THR A 309 18.89 -0.96 -11.67
N THR A 310 18.52 0.26 -11.24
CA THR A 310 17.36 0.98 -11.76
C THR A 310 17.45 1.17 -13.27
N ARG A 311 18.63 1.60 -13.75
CA ARG A 311 18.88 1.78 -15.19
C ARG A 311 18.85 0.46 -15.96
N MET A 312 19.37 -0.62 -15.37
CA MET A 312 19.34 -1.95 -15.99
C MET A 312 17.89 -2.43 -16.17
N ILE A 313 17.04 -2.28 -15.15
CA ILE A 313 15.61 -2.65 -15.23
C ILE A 313 14.92 -1.79 -16.30
N GLN A 314 15.14 -0.46 -16.30
CA GLN A 314 14.57 0.47 -17.29
C GLN A 314 14.96 0.08 -18.71
N ASN A 315 16.23 -0.26 -18.94
CA ASN A 315 16.74 -0.68 -20.26
C ASN A 315 16.15 -2.05 -20.67
N THR A 316 15.98 -2.98 -19.73
CA THR A 316 15.36 -4.28 -19.98
C THR A 316 13.91 -4.11 -20.41
N ILE A 317 13.13 -3.28 -19.70
CA ILE A 317 11.76 -2.94 -20.09
C ILE A 317 11.74 -2.34 -21.49
N LYS A 318 12.58 -1.35 -21.76
CA LYS A 318 12.71 -0.72 -23.10
C LYS A 318 13.02 -1.75 -24.20
N LYS A 319 13.91 -2.69 -23.92
CA LYS A 319 14.27 -3.74 -24.90
C LYS A 319 13.06 -4.60 -25.28
N ILE A 320 12.21 -4.94 -24.30
CA ILE A 320 11.05 -5.82 -24.50
C ILE A 320 9.86 -5.05 -25.07
N THR A 321 9.51 -3.91 -24.49
CA THR A 321 8.29 -3.16 -24.81
C THR A 321 8.50 -2.09 -25.87
N LYS A 322 9.77 -1.79 -26.25
CA LYS A 322 10.19 -0.67 -27.09
C LYS A 322 9.91 0.71 -26.47
N ILE A 323 9.38 0.76 -25.25
CA ILE A 323 9.05 1.98 -24.50
C ILE A 323 10.07 2.16 -23.37
N LYS A 324 10.70 3.33 -23.26
CA LYS A 324 11.55 3.67 -22.11
C LYS A 324 10.67 4.12 -20.94
N PRO A 325 10.62 3.38 -19.82
CA PRO A 325 9.76 3.74 -18.70
C PRO A 325 10.10 5.12 -18.14
N LYS A 326 9.07 5.92 -17.84
CA LYS A 326 9.22 7.14 -17.04
C LYS A 326 9.42 6.75 -15.58
N LEU A 327 10.45 7.31 -14.94
CA LEU A 327 10.65 7.15 -13.50
C LEU A 327 9.66 8.07 -12.75
N SER A 328 8.95 7.53 -11.77
CA SER A 328 7.85 8.27 -11.12
C SER A 328 7.71 7.93 -9.64
N THR A 329 7.18 8.88 -8.89
CA THR A 329 6.79 8.73 -7.47
C THR A 329 5.29 8.91 -7.27
N SER A 330 4.52 9.06 -8.35
CA SER A 330 3.07 9.28 -8.32
C SER A 330 2.28 8.03 -7.90
N GLY A 331 1.00 8.21 -7.60
CA GLY A 331 0.05 7.15 -7.25
C GLY A 331 -0.02 6.83 -5.76
N GLY A 332 -0.73 5.75 -5.43
CA GLY A 332 -0.93 5.25 -4.07
C GLY A 332 0.35 4.71 -3.44
N THR A 333 0.29 4.35 -2.17
CA THR A 333 1.41 3.69 -1.49
C THR A 333 1.46 2.20 -1.84
N SER A 334 2.56 1.53 -1.50
CA SER A 334 2.73 0.07 -1.63
C SER A 334 3.65 -0.43 -0.53
N ASP A 335 3.79 -1.74 -0.41
CA ASP A 335 4.65 -2.36 0.61
C ASP A 335 6.15 -2.07 0.42
N ALA A 336 6.55 -1.47 -0.69
CA ALA A 336 7.87 -0.87 -0.84
C ALA A 336 8.24 0.09 0.32
N ARG A 337 7.24 0.76 0.95
CA ARG A 337 7.40 1.60 2.15
C ARG A 337 8.05 0.88 3.33
N PHE A 338 7.86 -0.42 3.45
CA PHE A 338 8.46 -1.24 4.49
C PHE A 338 9.80 -1.82 4.04
N ILE A 339 9.87 -2.32 2.81
CA ILE A 339 11.03 -3.01 2.23
C ILE A 339 12.24 -2.07 2.14
N ARG A 340 12.01 -0.80 1.79
CA ARG A 340 13.09 0.18 1.71
C ARG A 340 13.90 0.37 2.99
N LYS A 341 13.40 -0.12 4.14
CA LYS A 341 14.14 -0.10 5.42
C LYS A 341 15.29 -1.09 5.47
N ILE A 342 15.33 -2.05 4.53
CA ILE A 342 16.35 -3.11 4.47
C ILE A 342 16.98 -3.26 3.08
N SER A 343 16.41 -2.63 2.04
CA SER A 343 16.87 -2.75 0.65
C SER A 343 16.43 -1.55 -0.19
N PRO A 344 17.22 -1.10 -1.17
CA PRO A 344 16.70 -0.28 -2.28
C PRO A 344 15.59 -1.03 -3.02
N CYS A 345 14.52 -0.33 -3.44
CA CYS A 345 13.40 -0.93 -4.17
C CYS A 345 12.74 0.07 -5.14
#